data_0040c2845898c5db9c8128fa5fd5c8d0
#
_entry.id   0040c2845898c5db9c8128fa5fd5c8d0
#
_cell.length_a   1.000
_cell.length_b   1.000
_cell.length_c   1.000
_cell.angle_alpha   90.00
_cell.angle_beta   90.00
_cell.angle_gamma   90.00
#
_symmetry.space_group_name_H-M   'P 1'
#
loop_
_entity.id
_entity.type
_entity.pdbx_description
1 polymer ?
#
loop_
_entity_poly.entity_id
_entity_poly.type
_entity_poly.pdbx_seq_one_letter_code
_entity_poly.pdbx_strand_id
1 'polypeptide(L)'
;TVIRFTSTQKPDGKEYKKITYWNRFIREKIETLILIALIATSISCGIYRLTTGTMDTFWAILCIVFLFYPIIVITQFNSSIRYHLKHRDPSESAPCEFCLMENGILIDVPECDVHKFIKYDEFTHVYTNVFGYYMMFRKNTVLAMIRHSDIPEGQKDEFEDTMVTSLNDTCKVSR
;
A
#
# COMPACT_ATOMS: atom_id res chain seq x y z
N THR A 1 -19.59 -21.90 0.90
CA THR A 1 -20.00 -21.16 2.12
C THR A 1 -19.96 -19.66 1.83
N VAL A 2 -20.92 -18.91 2.35
CA VAL A 2 -20.99 -17.45 2.18
C VAL A 2 -20.55 -16.81 3.49
N ILE A 3 -19.38 -16.16 3.50
CA ILE A 3 -18.86 -15.44 4.66
C ILE A 3 -19.30 -13.97 4.54
N ARG A 4 -19.96 -13.44 5.56
CA ARG A 4 -20.42 -12.06 5.63
C ARG A 4 -19.90 -11.37 6.87
N PHE A 5 -19.40 -10.15 6.73
CA PHE A 5 -18.97 -9.31 7.84
C PHE A 5 -18.97 -7.84 7.43
N THR A 6 -18.95 -6.95 8.42
CA THR A 6 -18.93 -5.51 8.19
C THR A 6 -17.52 -4.97 8.43
N SER A 7 -17.01 -4.17 7.50
CA SER A 7 -15.72 -3.48 7.61
C SER A 7 -15.77 -2.18 6.81
N THR A 8 -14.66 -1.44 6.79
CA THR A 8 -14.49 -0.29 5.89
C THR A 8 -13.54 -0.67 4.75
N GLN A 9 -13.81 -0.17 3.55
CA GLN A 9 -12.94 -0.47 2.39
C GLN A 9 -11.53 0.09 2.55
N LYS A 10 -11.41 1.21 3.25
CA LYS A 10 -10.11 1.85 3.52
C LYS A 10 -10.04 2.36 4.95
N PRO A 11 -8.88 2.23 5.61
CA PRO A 11 -8.68 2.69 6.98
C PRO A 11 -8.78 4.22 7.10
N ASP A 12 -8.85 4.72 8.32
CA ASP A 12 -8.83 6.14 8.62
C ASP A 12 -7.55 6.85 8.09
N GLY A 13 -7.54 8.18 8.14
CA GLY A 13 -6.45 8.95 7.54
C GLY A 13 -5.07 8.69 8.14
N LYS A 14 -4.98 8.38 9.44
CA LYS A 14 -3.70 8.09 10.12
C LYS A 14 -3.20 6.68 9.79
N GLU A 15 -4.08 5.70 9.86
CA GLU A 15 -3.76 4.31 9.50
C GLU A 15 -3.46 4.19 8.02
N TYR A 16 -4.27 4.81 7.16
CA TYR A 16 -4.04 4.85 5.71
C TYR A 16 -2.64 5.38 5.37
N LYS A 17 -2.23 6.47 6.02
CA LYS A 17 -0.88 7.03 5.85
C LYS A 17 0.20 6.02 6.24
N LYS A 18 0.08 5.37 7.42
CA LYS A 18 1.05 4.37 7.88
C LYS A 18 1.17 3.19 6.90
N ILE A 19 0.04 2.63 6.47
CA ILE A 19 -0.01 1.51 5.55
C ILE A 19 0.60 1.87 4.21
N THR A 20 0.29 3.06 3.67
CA THR A 20 0.81 3.54 2.39
C THR A 20 2.33 3.75 2.43
N TYR A 21 2.85 4.32 3.54
CA TYR A 21 4.30 4.45 3.77
C TYR A 21 4.99 3.10 3.86
N TRP A 22 4.41 2.18 4.64
CA TRP A 22 4.97 0.84 4.79
C TRP A 22 5.01 0.10 3.45
N ASN A 23 3.91 0.15 2.69
CA ASN A 23 3.85 -0.49 1.39
C ASN A 23 4.91 0.04 0.43
N ARG A 24 5.08 1.36 0.35
CA ARG A 24 6.02 1.99 -0.57
C ARG A 24 7.48 1.84 -0.16
N PHE A 25 7.82 2.09 1.10
CA PHE A 25 9.21 2.20 1.53
C PHE A 25 9.77 0.95 2.22
N ILE A 26 8.91 0.08 2.74
CA ILE A 26 9.37 -1.13 3.44
C ILE A 26 9.10 -2.38 2.61
N ARG A 27 7.92 -2.50 2.03
CA ARG A 27 7.58 -3.65 1.18
C ARG A 27 8.26 -3.55 -0.19
N GLU A 28 8.14 -2.41 -0.86
CA GLU A 28 8.80 -2.14 -2.14
C GLU A 28 10.21 -1.55 -1.89
N LYS A 29 11.13 -2.40 -1.41
CA LYS A 29 12.46 -2.00 -0.93
C LYS A 29 13.33 -1.29 -1.96
N ILE A 30 13.09 -1.47 -3.24
CA ILE A 30 13.94 -0.94 -4.32
C ILE A 30 14.03 0.59 -4.24
N GLU A 31 12.90 1.28 -4.11
CA GLU A 31 12.90 2.74 -4.03
C GLU A 31 13.65 3.26 -2.79
N THR A 32 13.44 2.61 -1.64
CA THR A 32 14.15 2.94 -0.39
C THR A 32 15.67 2.71 -0.53
N LEU A 33 16.09 1.60 -1.15
CA LEU A 33 17.49 1.32 -1.40
C LEU A 33 18.13 2.37 -2.31
N ILE A 34 17.43 2.79 -3.37
CA ILE A 34 17.90 3.86 -4.27
C ILE A 34 18.06 5.18 -3.49
N LEU A 35 17.09 5.56 -2.66
CA LEU A 35 17.17 6.79 -1.88
C LEU A 35 18.34 6.75 -0.88
N ILE A 36 18.56 5.63 -0.21
CA ILE A 36 19.70 5.44 0.71
C ILE A 36 21.01 5.50 -0.06
N ALA A 37 21.11 4.84 -1.22
CA ALA A 37 22.30 4.84 -2.05
C ALA A 37 22.64 6.26 -2.54
N LEU A 38 21.65 7.06 -2.94
CA LEU A 38 21.87 8.45 -3.34
C LEU A 38 22.46 9.31 -2.20
N ILE A 39 21.91 9.17 -0.99
CA ILE A 39 22.41 9.88 0.19
C ILE A 39 23.86 9.44 0.50
N ALA A 40 24.10 8.14 0.56
CA ALA A 40 25.43 7.61 0.87
C ALA A 40 26.48 8.04 -0.17
N THR A 41 26.14 7.96 -1.46
CA THR A 41 27.02 8.40 -2.55
C THR A 41 27.30 9.90 -2.48
N SER A 42 26.27 10.72 -2.19
CA SER A 42 26.44 12.18 -2.05
C SER A 42 27.41 12.52 -0.92
N ILE A 43 27.22 11.92 0.26
CA ILE A 43 28.08 12.16 1.43
C ILE A 43 29.53 11.69 1.15
N SER A 44 29.69 10.46 0.66
CA SER A 44 31.01 9.90 0.39
C SER A 44 31.78 10.69 -0.68
N CYS A 45 31.11 11.04 -1.78
CA CYS A 45 31.70 11.85 -2.84
C CYS A 45 32.05 13.27 -2.34
N GLY A 46 31.16 13.87 -1.56
CA GLY A 46 31.40 15.20 -0.97
C GLY A 46 32.62 15.20 -0.05
N ILE A 47 32.73 14.24 0.86
CA ILE A 47 33.89 14.12 1.78
C ILE A 47 35.17 13.90 0.96
N TYR A 48 35.18 12.94 0.04
CA TYR A 48 36.36 12.64 -0.78
C TYR A 48 36.86 13.86 -1.55
N ARG A 49 35.96 14.57 -2.23
CA ARG A 49 36.31 15.75 -3.03
C ARG A 49 36.76 16.93 -2.18
N LEU A 50 36.18 17.13 -1.00
CA LEU A 50 36.66 18.14 -0.05
C LEU A 50 38.06 17.83 0.48
N THR A 51 38.34 16.58 0.83
CA THR A 51 39.63 16.18 1.37
C THR A 51 40.75 16.20 0.34
N THR A 52 40.43 15.93 -0.93
CA THR A 52 41.42 15.97 -2.04
C THR A 52 41.57 17.36 -2.69
N GLY A 53 40.77 18.34 -2.25
CA GLY A 53 40.79 19.69 -2.84
C GLY A 53 40.26 19.74 -4.29
N THR A 54 39.53 18.72 -4.74
CA THR A 54 39.01 18.59 -6.11
C THR A 54 37.52 18.97 -6.22
N MET A 55 36.96 19.62 -5.19
CA MET A 55 35.60 20.09 -5.20
C MET A 55 35.46 21.31 -6.09
N ASP A 56 34.75 21.15 -7.21
CA ASP A 56 34.34 22.25 -8.06
C ASP A 56 32.83 22.52 -7.96
N THR A 57 32.37 23.58 -8.61
CA THR A 57 30.95 23.99 -8.56
C THR A 57 30.00 22.89 -9.07
N PHE A 58 30.40 22.14 -10.09
CA PHE A 58 29.58 21.08 -10.66
C PHE A 58 29.34 19.95 -9.63
N TRP A 59 30.42 19.48 -9.00
CA TRP A 59 30.32 18.42 -7.98
C TRP A 59 29.58 18.87 -6.73
N ALA A 60 29.75 20.13 -6.33
CA ALA A 60 29.00 20.70 -5.21
C ALA A 60 27.49 20.69 -5.48
N ILE A 61 27.08 21.14 -6.66
CA ILE A 61 25.65 21.13 -7.07
C ILE A 61 25.13 19.69 -7.11
N LEU A 62 25.88 18.74 -7.69
CA LEU A 62 25.47 17.35 -7.80
C LEU A 62 25.25 16.70 -6.42
N CYS A 63 26.16 16.93 -5.48
CA CYS A 63 26.04 16.44 -4.11
C CYS A 63 24.80 17.04 -3.42
N ILE A 64 24.54 18.33 -3.59
CA ILE A 64 23.38 19.00 -3.04
C ILE A 64 22.08 18.39 -3.63
N VAL A 65 22.00 18.23 -4.95
CA VAL A 65 20.82 17.64 -5.60
C VAL A 65 20.55 16.25 -5.08
N PHE A 66 21.55 15.37 -5.00
CA PHE A 66 21.36 13.99 -4.52
C PHE A 66 21.00 13.93 -3.02
N LEU A 67 21.50 14.88 -2.22
CA LEU A 67 21.16 14.96 -0.80
C LEU A 67 19.71 15.42 -0.57
N PHE A 68 19.23 16.38 -1.37
CA PHE A 68 17.88 16.93 -1.24
C PHE A 68 16.81 16.13 -1.98
N TYR A 69 17.16 15.33 -2.99
CA TYR A 69 16.22 14.53 -3.76
C TYR A 69 15.30 13.64 -2.90
N PRO A 70 15.79 12.89 -1.88
CA PRO A 70 14.93 12.12 -0.99
C PRO A 70 13.89 12.95 -0.25
N ILE A 71 14.24 14.18 0.15
CA ILE A 71 13.32 15.10 0.82
C ILE A 71 12.19 15.49 -0.15
N ILE A 72 12.52 15.77 -1.41
CA ILE A 72 11.55 16.11 -2.45
C ILE A 72 10.60 14.92 -2.66
N VAL A 73 11.13 13.70 -2.80
CA VAL A 73 10.32 12.48 -2.99
C VAL A 73 9.36 12.28 -1.82
N ILE A 74 9.82 12.38 -0.58
CA ILE A 74 8.98 12.22 0.60
C ILE A 74 7.92 13.32 0.68
N THR A 75 8.26 14.56 0.33
CA THR A 75 7.31 15.67 0.35
C THR A 75 6.23 15.52 -0.71
N GLN A 76 6.59 15.13 -1.92
CA GLN A 76 5.64 14.84 -3.00
C GLN A 76 4.72 13.68 -2.63
N PHE A 77 5.28 12.62 -2.03
CA PHE A 77 4.51 11.48 -1.56
C PHE A 77 3.50 11.85 -0.46
N ASN A 78 3.91 12.66 0.51
CA ASN A 78 3.01 13.20 1.53
C ASN A 78 1.89 14.04 0.92
N SER A 79 2.21 14.87 -0.07
CA SER A 79 1.22 15.69 -0.77
C SER A 79 0.22 14.83 -1.54
N SER A 80 0.69 13.78 -2.19
CA SER A 80 -0.16 12.80 -2.88
C SER A 80 -1.12 12.10 -1.90
N ILE A 81 -0.62 11.63 -0.75
CA ILE A 81 -1.48 11.01 0.28
C ILE A 81 -2.54 12.00 0.77
N ARG A 82 -2.17 13.25 1.05
CA ARG A 82 -3.13 14.28 1.49
C ARG A 82 -4.18 14.57 0.43
N TYR A 83 -3.75 14.63 -0.84
CA TYR A 83 -4.67 14.81 -1.96
C TYR A 83 -5.69 13.66 -2.04
N HIS A 84 -5.23 12.41 -1.99
CA HIS A 84 -6.11 11.23 -2.02
C HIS A 84 -7.06 11.20 -0.83
N LEU A 85 -6.58 11.53 0.38
CA LEU A 85 -7.46 11.59 1.56
C LEU A 85 -8.53 12.68 1.46
N LYS A 86 -8.18 13.83 0.87
CA LYS A 86 -9.12 14.95 0.68
C LYS A 86 -10.18 14.66 -0.39
N HIS A 87 -9.82 13.91 -1.43
CA HIS A 87 -10.69 13.61 -2.57
C HIS A 87 -11.18 12.15 -2.55
N ARG A 88 -11.11 11.51 -1.37
CA ARG A 88 -11.61 10.16 -1.18
C ARG A 88 -13.13 10.15 -1.38
N ASP A 89 -13.62 9.13 -2.09
CA ASP A 89 -15.03 8.87 -2.19
C ASP A 89 -15.59 8.55 -0.79
N PRO A 90 -16.70 9.18 -0.35
CA PRO A 90 -17.34 8.87 0.93
C PRO A 90 -17.62 7.39 1.11
N SER A 91 -18.01 6.68 0.06
CA SER A 91 -18.28 5.24 0.08
C SER A 91 -17.09 4.39 0.50
N GLU A 92 -15.84 4.85 0.27
CA GLU A 92 -14.63 4.12 0.66
C GLU A 92 -14.35 4.17 2.17
N SER A 93 -14.94 5.13 2.88
CA SER A 93 -14.77 5.32 4.34
C SER A 93 -16.01 4.89 5.12
N ALA A 94 -17.14 4.68 4.45
CA ALA A 94 -18.36 4.21 5.06
C ALA A 94 -18.23 2.72 5.47
N PRO A 95 -18.94 2.29 6.53
CA PRO A 95 -19.11 0.88 6.82
C PRO A 95 -19.74 0.16 5.62
N CYS A 96 -19.16 -0.95 5.25
CA CYS A 96 -19.66 -1.76 4.15
C CYS A 96 -19.74 -3.22 4.55
N GLU A 97 -20.64 -3.94 3.93
CA GLU A 97 -20.75 -5.37 4.06
C GLU A 97 -19.89 -6.06 3.02
N PHE A 98 -18.98 -6.90 3.48
CA PHE A 98 -18.23 -7.81 2.64
C PHE A 98 -18.93 -9.16 2.62
N CYS A 99 -19.17 -9.67 1.43
CA CYS A 99 -19.74 -11.00 1.23
C CYS A 99 -18.82 -11.79 0.28
N LEU A 100 -18.15 -12.81 0.81
CA LEU A 100 -17.37 -13.73 0.00
C LEU A 100 -18.31 -14.75 -0.62
N MET A 101 -18.26 -14.86 -1.94
CA MET A 101 -19.02 -15.79 -2.75
C MET A 101 -18.05 -16.75 -3.46
N GLU A 102 -18.56 -17.79 -4.11
CA GLU A 102 -17.73 -18.75 -4.86
C GLU A 102 -16.84 -18.11 -5.94
N ASN A 103 -17.32 -17.04 -6.58
CA ASN A 103 -16.66 -16.43 -7.75
C ASN A 103 -16.03 -15.06 -7.49
N GLY A 104 -16.14 -14.51 -6.27
CA GLY A 104 -15.63 -13.17 -5.97
C GLY A 104 -16.12 -12.61 -4.65
N ILE A 105 -15.82 -11.34 -4.44
CA ILE A 105 -16.18 -10.60 -3.25
C ILE A 105 -17.20 -9.52 -3.64
N LEU A 106 -18.37 -9.55 -3.01
CA LEU A 106 -19.34 -8.47 -3.08
C LEU A 106 -19.05 -7.48 -1.94
N ILE A 107 -18.92 -6.22 -2.27
CA ILE A 107 -18.79 -5.10 -1.35
C ILE A 107 -20.05 -4.26 -1.50
N ASP A 108 -20.84 -4.21 -0.45
CA ASP A 108 -22.08 -3.49 -0.39
C ASP A 108 -21.96 -2.32 0.60
N VAL A 109 -22.23 -1.10 0.14
CA VAL A 109 -22.22 0.12 0.95
C VAL A 109 -23.64 0.71 1.00
N PRO A 110 -24.48 0.27 1.94
CA PRO A 110 -25.90 0.63 1.97
C PRO A 110 -26.14 2.14 2.04
N GLU A 111 -25.28 2.86 2.78
CA GLU A 111 -25.40 4.31 2.95
C GLU A 111 -25.18 5.10 1.66
N CYS A 112 -24.49 4.54 0.68
CA CYS A 112 -24.13 5.20 -0.58
C CYS A 112 -24.78 4.55 -1.81
N ASP A 113 -25.62 3.53 -1.63
CA ASP A 113 -26.22 2.72 -2.71
C ASP A 113 -25.18 2.20 -3.71
N VAL A 114 -24.03 1.76 -3.18
CA VAL A 114 -22.92 1.25 -3.98
C VAL A 114 -22.80 -0.25 -3.79
N HIS A 115 -22.95 -0.98 -4.89
CA HIS A 115 -22.77 -2.42 -4.96
C HIS A 115 -21.59 -2.72 -5.89
N LYS A 116 -20.50 -3.24 -5.36
CA LYS A 116 -19.28 -3.56 -6.11
C LYS A 116 -18.97 -5.04 -6.01
N PHE A 117 -19.01 -5.74 -7.13
CA PHE A 117 -18.57 -7.11 -7.22
C PHE A 117 -17.19 -7.20 -7.86
N ILE A 118 -16.23 -7.87 -7.20
CA ILE A 118 -14.87 -8.06 -7.65
C ILE A 118 -14.63 -9.56 -7.78
N LYS A 119 -14.33 -10.03 -8.98
CA LYS A 119 -14.02 -11.43 -9.23
C LYS A 119 -12.64 -11.81 -8.68
N TYR A 120 -12.47 -13.06 -8.26
CA TYR A 120 -11.18 -13.54 -7.78
C TYR A 120 -10.07 -13.52 -8.84
N ASP A 121 -10.41 -13.64 -10.12
CA ASP A 121 -9.48 -13.56 -11.24
C ASP A 121 -8.94 -12.15 -11.51
N GLU A 122 -9.55 -11.11 -10.93
CA GLU A 122 -9.06 -9.74 -11.01
C GLU A 122 -7.88 -9.48 -10.05
N PHE A 123 -7.70 -10.32 -9.03
CA PHE A 123 -6.61 -10.14 -8.08
C PHE A 123 -5.28 -10.65 -8.62
N THR A 124 -4.26 -9.82 -8.57
CA THR A 124 -2.89 -10.20 -8.94
C THR A 124 -2.01 -10.47 -7.73
N HIS A 125 -2.31 -9.83 -6.60
CA HIS A 125 -1.58 -9.98 -5.34
C HIS A 125 -2.56 -9.88 -4.17
N VAL A 126 -2.40 -10.78 -3.21
CA VAL A 126 -3.05 -10.69 -1.90
C VAL A 126 -1.99 -10.89 -0.84
N TYR A 127 -1.93 -10.00 0.13
CA TYR A 127 -1.01 -10.15 1.25
C TYR A 127 -1.56 -9.57 2.55
N THR A 128 -1.05 -10.08 3.64
CA THR A 128 -1.29 -9.57 4.99
C THR A 128 -0.23 -8.56 5.35
N ASN A 129 -0.63 -7.37 5.78
CA ASN A 129 0.31 -6.37 6.26
C ASN A 129 0.49 -6.43 7.79
N VAL A 130 1.57 -5.81 8.27
CA VAL A 130 1.91 -5.76 9.71
C VAL A 130 0.90 -4.96 10.57
N PHE A 131 -0.03 -4.25 9.94
CA PHE A 131 -1.08 -3.49 10.62
C PHE A 131 -2.39 -4.27 10.75
N GLY A 132 -2.40 -5.54 10.35
CA GLY A 132 -3.57 -6.41 10.49
C GLY A 132 -4.63 -6.22 9.39
N TYR A 133 -4.21 -5.97 8.15
CA TYR A 133 -5.10 -5.90 6.99
C TYR A 133 -4.72 -6.93 5.94
N TYR A 134 -5.73 -7.56 5.35
CA TYR A 134 -5.62 -8.22 4.05
C TYR A 134 -5.72 -7.15 2.96
N MET A 135 -4.70 -7.07 2.12
CA MET A 135 -4.66 -6.13 1.00
C MET A 135 -4.72 -6.88 -0.32
N MET A 136 -5.69 -6.55 -1.13
CA MET A 136 -5.98 -7.20 -2.41
C MET A 136 -5.73 -6.22 -3.55
N PHE A 137 -4.87 -6.61 -4.49
CA PHE A 137 -4.41 -5.76 -5.57
C PHE A 137 -4.80 -6.27 -6.95
N ARG A 138 -5.12 -5.33 -7.84
CA ARG A 138 -5.07 -5.54 -9.27
C ARG A 138 -3.92 -4.70 -9.82
N LYS A 139 -2.83 -5.37 -10.23
CA LYS A 139 -1.55 -4.72 -10.57
C LYS A 139 -1.06 -3.87 -9.38
N ASN A 140 -1.04 -2.55 -9.53
CA ASN A 140 -0.59 -1.61 -8.50
C ASN A 140 -1.75 -0.89 -7.78
N THR A 141 -3.00 -1.25 -8.10
CA THR A 141 -4.19 -0.63 -7.50
C THR A 141 -4.76 -1.52 -6.42
N VAL A 142 -4.99 -0.97 -5.23
CA VAL A 142 -5.70 -1.65 -4.15
C VAL A 142 -7.17 -1.71 -4.51
N LEU A 143 -7.72 -2.91 -4.63
CA LEU A 143 -9.15 -3.14 -4.89
C LEU A 143 -9.96 -3.26 -3.62
N ALA A 144 -9.41 -3.94 -2.61
CA ALA A 144 -10.04 -4.11 -1.32
C ALA A 144 -9.00 -4.17 -0.20
N MET A 145 -9.37 -3.69 0.98
CA MET A 145 -8.63 -3.81 2.22
C MET A 145 -9.58 -4.29 3.29
N ILE A 146 -9.25 -5.40 3.95
CA ILE A 146 -10.09 -6.02 4.96
C ILE A 146 -9.28 -6.11 6.25
N ARG A 147 -9.81 -5.57 7.35
CA ARG A 147 -9.17 -5.64 8.65
C ARG A 147 -9.37 -7.03 9.26
N HIS A 148 -8.32 -7.63 9.79
CA HIS A 148 -8.38 -8.95 10.41
C HIS A 148 -9.36 -9.01 11.60
N SER A 149 -9.47 -7.91 12.36
CA SER A 149 -10.38 -7.82 13.51
C SER A 149 -11.87 -7.80 13.13
N ASP A 150 -12.18 -7.48 11.88
CA ASP A 150 -13.56 -7.36 11.42
C ASP A 150 -14.10 -8.71 10.91
N ILE A 151 -13.20 -9.67 10.69
CA ILE A 151 -13.58 -11.04 10.35
C ILE A 151 -13.96 -11.77 11.64
N PRO A 152 -15.15 -12.39 11.72
CA PRO A 152 -15.56 -13.16 12.90
C PRO A 152 -14.53 -14.23 13.28
N GLU A 153 -14.21 -14.36 14.58
CA GLU A 153 -13.14 -15.25 15.05
C GLU A 153 -13.27 -16.70 14.58
N GLY A 154 -14.50 -17.23 14.51
CA GLY A 154 -14.75 -18.59 14.02
C GLY A 154 -14.68 -18.76 12.49
N GLN A 155 -14.50 -17.69 11.73
CA GLN A 155 -14.51 -17.70 10.25
C GLN A 155 -13.17 -17.32 9.63
N LYS A 156 -12.14 -17.04 10.41
CA LYS A 156 -10.82 -16.62 9.90
C LYS A 156 -10.16 -17.69 9.05
N ASP A 157 -10.13 -18.92 9.54
CA ASP A 157 -9.51 -20.03 8.83
C ASP A 157 -10.27 -20.32 7.52
N GLU A 158 -11.60 -20.30 7.57
CA GLU A 158 -12.45 -20.48 6.39
C GLU A 158 -12.29 -19.33 5.39
N PHE A 159 -12.13 -18.10 5.88
CA PHE A 159 -11.82 -16.93 5.05
C PHE A 159 -10.48 -17.11 4.33
N GLU A 160 -9.43 -17.47 5.05
CA GLU A 160 -8.09 -17.70 4.47
C GLU A 160 -8.11 -18.85 3.47
N ASP A 161 -8.76 -19.97 3.79
CA ASP A 161 -8.88 -21.11 2.90
C ASP A 161 -9.66 -20.76 1.63
N THR A 162 -10.76 -20.03 1.77
CA THR A 162 -11.56 -19.55 0.62
C THR A 162 -10.73 -18.64 -0.26
N MET A 163 -9.99 -17.70 0.34
CA MET A 163 -9.12 -16.78 -0.42
C MET A 163 -8.02 -17.51 -1.17
N VAL A 164 -7.33 -18.46 -0.51
CA VAL A 164 -6.25 -19.24 -1.14
C VAL A 164 -6.78 -20.16 -2.25
N THR A 165 -7.92 -20.82 -2.02
CA THR A 165 -8.48 -21.81 -2.97
C THR A 165 -9.13 -21.13 -4.18
N SER A 166 -9.71 -19.95 -4.00
CA SER A 166 -10.48 -19.26 -5.05
C SER A 166 -9.63 -18.32 -5.91
N LEU A 167 -8.39 -18.02 -5.48
CA LEU A 167 -7.48 -17.19 -6.25
C LEU A 167 -6.84 -18.01 -7.37
N ASN A 168 -6.64 -17.35 -8.53
CA ASN A 168 -5.92 -17.96 -9.65
C ASN A 168 -4.48 -18.30 -9.26
N ASP A 169 -3.92 -19.37 -9.87
CA ASP A 169 -2.51 -19.79 -9.71
C ASP A 169 -1.51 -18.67 -10.02
N THR A 170 -1.92 -17.67 -10.79
CA THR A 170 -1.12 -16.48 -11.10
C THR A 170 -1.13 -15.43 -9.98
N CYS A 171 -2.05 -15.52 -9.01
CA CYS A 171 -2.13 -14.59 -7.90
C CYS A 171 -1.06 -14.88 -6.86
N LYS A 172 -0.24 -13.87 -6.55
CA LYS A 172 0.79 -14.00 -5.51
C LYS A 172 0.17 -13.77 -4.15
N VAL A 173 0.07 -14.83 -3.36
CA VAL A 173 -0.35 -14.77 -1.95
C VAL A 173 0.90 -14.75 -1.07
N SER A 174 1.05 -13.73 -0.23
CA SER A 174 2.13 -13.65 0.76
C SER A 174 1.58 -13.35 2.15
N ARG A 175 1.99 -14.15 3.11
CA ARG A 175 1.71 -13.97 4.54
C ARG A 175 2.76 -13.10 5.20
#